data_02beb64c8f0cbee0c2b6530ff3c211c0
#
_entry.id   02beb64c8f0cbee0c2b6530ff3c211c0
#
_cell.length_a   1.000
_cell.length_b   1.000
_cell.length_c   1.000
_cell.angle_alpha   90.00
_cell.angle_beta   90.00
_cell.angle_gamma   90.00
#
_symmetry.space_group_name_H-M   'P 1'
#
loop_
_entity.id
_entity.type
_entity.pdbx_description
1 polymer ?
#
loop_
_entity_poly.entity_id
_entity_poly.type
_entity_poly.pdbx_seq_one_letter_code
_entity_poly.pdbx_strand_id
1 'polypeptide(L)'
;MAAPLPDLILYTRPGCHLCDEARDAIEAVLSDRRARNLPVPSVVEIDIESDPELHRRFLERIPVVELAGSRIELIVTVGKLRWVFADVLDGGSAEQGPA
;
A
#
# COMPACT_ATOMS: atom_id res chain seq x y z
N MET A 1 -25.70 4.01 0.09
CA MET A 1 -24.74 3.67 -0.99
C MET A 1 -23.33 3.93 -0.52
N ALA A 2 -22.47 2.94 -0.63
CA ALA A 2 -21.11 3.10 -0.16
C ALA A 2 -20.26 3.83 -1.19
N ALA A 3 -19.35 4.68 -0.72
CA ALA A 3 -18.39 5.32 -1.60
C ALA A 3 -17.42 4.27 -2.14
N PRO A 4 -16.87 4.47 -3.37
CA PRO A 4 -15.86 3.55 -3.88
C PRO A 4 -14.63 3.56 -2.98
N LEU A 5 -13.98 2.41 -2.89
CA LEU A 5 -12.73 2.33 -2.14
C LEU A 5 -11.60 3.03 -2.92
N PRO A 6 -10.68 3.68 -2.23
CA PRO A 6 -9.49 4.19 -2.90
C PRO A 6 -8.63 3.04 -3.39
N ASP A 7 -7.91 3.26 -4.50
CA ASP A 7 -6.96 2.27 -4.96
C ASP A 7 -5.71 2.31 -4.10
N LEU A 8 -5.11 1.13 -3.88
CA LEU A 8 -3.79 1.06 -3.30
C LEU A 8 -2.79 1.14 -4.45
N ILE A 9 -1.90 2.11 -4.40
CA ILE A 9 -0.90 2.30 -5.45
C ILE A 9 0.45 1.82 -4.93
N LEU A 10 1.09 0.95 -5.70
CA LEU A 10 2.43 0.45 -5.37
C LEU A 10 3.39 0.89 -6.46
N TYR A 11 4.34 1.75 -6.12
CA TYR A 11 5.39 2.17 -7.05
C TYR A 11 6.58 1.24 -6.89
N THR A 12 7.03 0.67 -8.01
CA THR A 12 8.10 -0.32 -8.05
C THR A 12 9.02 -0.08 -9.23
N ARG A 13 10.04 -0.93 -9.36
CA ARG A 13 10.84 -1.01 -10.56
C ARG A 13 11.29 -2.46 -10.75
N PRO A 14 11.68 -2.85 -11.97
CA PRO A 14 12.20 -4.20 -12.20
C PRO A 14 13.45 -4.46 -11.36
N GLY A 15 13.57 -5.69 -10.85
CA GLY A 15 14.75 -6.09 -10.10
C GLY A 15 14.83 -5.57 -8.68
N CYS A 16 13.73 -5.06 -8.14
CA CYS A 16 13.71 -4.49 -6.80
C CYS A 16 13.29 -5.57 -5.80
N HIS A 17 14.23 -6.02 -4.97
CA HIS A 17 13.94 -7.07 -3.99
C HIS A 17 12.96 -6.59 -2.92
N LEU A 18 13.13 -5.35 -2.43
CA LEU A 18 12.20 -4.82 -1.44
C LEU A 18 10.80 -4.64 -2.01
N CYS A 19 10.71 -4.40 -3.32
CA CYS A 19 9.40 -4.31 -3.97
C CYS A 19 8.70 -5.66 -3.97
N ASP A 20 9.46 -6.75 -4.14
CA ASP A 20 8.89 -8.10 -4.05
C ASP A 20 8.36 -8.36 -2.65
N GLU A 21 9.11 -7.94 -1.62
CA GLU A 21 8.65 -8.07 -0.25
C GLU A 21 7.40 -7.25 0.02
N ALA A 22 7.33 -6.06 -0.58
CA ALA A 22 6.13 -5.23 -0.44
C ALA A 22 4.91 -5.91 -1.06
N ARG A 23 5.07 -6.53 -2.24
CA ARG A 23 3.97 -7.26 -2.86
C ARG A 23 3.48 -8.39 -1.98
N ASP A 24 4.41 -9.12 -1.37
CA ASP A 24 4.04 -10.23 -0.49
C ASP A 24 3.29 -9.72 0.74
N ALA A 25 3.73 -8.62 1.33
CA ALA A 25 3.07 -8.04 2.49
C ALA A 25 1.66 -7.57 2.14
N ILE A 26 1.52 -6.91 0.98
CA ILE A 26 0.21 -6.45 0.52
C ILE A 26 -0.72 -7.65 0.32
N GLU A 27 -0.24 -8.69 -0.36
CA GLU A 27 -1.09 -9.85 -0.61
C GLU A 27 -1.52 -10.52 0.68
N ALA A 28 -0.63 -10.60 1.67
CA ALA A 28 -0.98 -11.19 2.95
C ALA A 28 -2.10 -10.41 3.64
N VAL A 29 -2.04 -9.08 3.60
CA VAL A 29 -3.08 -8.26 4.21
C VAL A 29 -4.40 -8.38 3.44
N LEU A 30 -4.34 -8.37 2.11
CA LEU A 30 -5.55 -8.48 1.31
C LEU A 30 -6.21 -9.85 1.49
N SER A 31 -5.41 -10.91 1.57
CA SER A 31 -5.93 -12.25 1.78
C SER A 31 -6.65 -12.35 3.13
N ASP A 32 -6.06 -11.80 4.17
CA ASP A 32 -6.67 -11.77 5.48
C ASP A 32 -7.98 -10.99 5.47
N ARG A 33 -8.00 -9.85 4.79
CA ARG A 33 -9.22 -9.04 4.71
C ARG A 33 -10.33 -9.78 3.97
N ARG A 34 -9.99 -10.48 2.87
CA ARG A 34 -10.99 -11.28 2.16
C ARG A 34 -11.58 -12.35 3.06
N ALA A 35 -10.74 -13.02 3.82
CA ALA A 35 -11.20 -14.09 4.72
C ALA A 35 -12.12 -13.55 5.81
N ARG A 36 -11.98 -12.28 6.16
CA ARG A 36 -12.78 -11.64 7.21
C ARG A 36 -13.91 -10.79 6.64
N ASN A 37 -14.14 -10.86 5.34
CA ASN A 37 -15.20 -10.09 4.66
C ASN A 37 -15.06 -8.58 4.87
N LEU A 38 -13.82 -8.10 4.98
CA LEU A 38 -13.55 -6.67 5.07
C LEU A 38 -13.32 -6.09 3.68
N PRO A 39 -13.51 -4.77 3.50
CA PRO A 39 -13.27 -4.15 2.20
C PRO A 39 -11.84 -4.36 1.71
N VAL A 40 -11.71 -4.67 0.43
CA VAL A 40 -10.41 -4.94 -0.21
C VAL A 40 -10.23 -3.97 -1.37
N PRO A 41 -9.27 -3.05 -1.30
CA PRO A 41 -9.04 -2.12 -2.41
C PRO A 41 -8.37 -2.82 -3.58
N SER A 42 -8.54 -2.25 -4.76
CA SER A 42 -7.79 -2.69 -5.93
C SER A 42 -6.36 -2.22 -5.81
N VAL A 43 -5.43 -3.02 -6.30
CA VAL A 43 -4.01 -2.68 -6.30
C VAL A 43 -3.61 -2.25 -7.70
N VAL A 44 -3.00 -1.08 -7.80
CA VAL A 44 -2.45 -0.56 -9.05
C VAL A 44 -0.94 -0.49 -8.87
N GLU A 45 -0.21 -1.29 -9.62
CA GLU A 45 1.24 -1.27 -9.55
C GLU A 45 1.78 -0.43 -10.69
N ILE A 46 2.67 0.50 -10.37
CA ILE A 46 3.24 1.42 -11.34
C ILE A 46 4.76 1.27 -11.35
N ASP A 47 5.31 0.97 -12.53
CA ASP A 47 6.75 0.92 -12.73
C ASP A 47 7.25 2.35 -12.87
N ILE A 48 8.10 2.81 -11.95
CA ILE A 48 8.58 4.19 -12.00
C ILE A 48 9.45 4.46 -13.21
N GLU A 49 9.98 3.41 -13.85
CA GLU A 49 10.78 3.58 -15.05
C GLU A 49 9.92 3.92 -16.27
N SER A 50 8.61 3.79 -16.16
CA SER A 50 7.70 4.15 -17.24
C SER A 50 7.54 5.66 -17.39
N ASP A 51 8.02 6.45 -16.45
CA ASP A 51 7.83 7.90 -16.43
C ASP A 51 9.04 8.55 -15.78
N PRO A 52 9.80 9.42 -16.50
CA PRO A 52 10.99 10.05 -15.91
C PRO A 52 10.70 10.85 -14.64
N GLU A 53 9.51 11.44 -14.54
CA GLU A 53 9.15 12.21 -13.36
C GLU A 53 8.99 11.29 -12.14
N LEU A 54 8.33 10.15 -12.33
CA LEU A 54 8.18 9.18 -11.25
C LEU A 54 9.53 8.61 -10.84
N HIS A 55 10.37 8.32 -11.82
CA HIS A 55 11.71 7.80 -11.56
C HIS A 55 12.49 8.78 -10.69
N ARG A 56 12.46 10.06 -11.04
CA ARG A 56 13.19 11.07 -10.29
C ARG A 56 12.67 11.19 -8.86
N ARG A 57 11.34 11.12 -8.69
CA ARG A 57 10.72 11.31 -7.37
C ARG A 57 10.93 10.12 -6.44
N PHE A 58 10.90 8.92 -6.98
CA PHE A 58 10.77 7.74 -6.13
C PHE A 58 11.94 6.76 -6.18
N LEU A 59 12.95 7.00 -7.01
CA LEU A 59 14.02 6.03 -7.21
C LEU A 59 14.66 5.57 -5.89
N GLU A 60 14.87 6.48 -4.95
CA GLU A 60 15.49 6.15 -3.68
C GLU A 60 14.48 5.87 -2.58
N ARG A 61 13.19 5.79 -2.93
CA ARG A 61 12.12 5.61 -1.95
C ARG A 61 11.33 4.34 -2.16
N ILE A 62 11.48 3.69 -3.32
CA ILE A 62 10.71 2.48 -3.62
C ILE A 62 11.12 1.31 -2.74
N PRO A 63 10.16 0.44 -2.41
CA PRO A 63 8.76 0.49 -2.81
C PRO A 63 8.01 1.60 -2.07
N VAL A 64 7.06 2.23 -2.77
CA VAL A 64 6.19 3.25 -2.17
C VAL A 64 4.76 2.76 -2.28
N VAL A 65 4.06 2.74 -1.16
CA VAL A 65 2.64 2.37 -1.12
C VAL A 65 1.85 3.62 -0.75
N GLU A 66 0.81 3.91 -1.54
CA GLU A 66 -0.09 5.02 -1.25
C GLU A 66 -1.52 4.51 -1.17
N LEU A 67 -2.23 4.93 -0.14
CA LEU A 67 -3.65 4.61 0.02
C LEU A 67 -4.31 5.83 0.64
N ALA A 68 -5.15 6.52 -0.16
CA ALA A 68 -5.94 7.66 0.30
C ALA A 68 -5.11 8.69 1.07
N GLY A 69 -3.95 9.05 0.55
CA GLY A 69 -3.10 10.07 1.16
C GLY A 69 -2.10 9.55 2.17
N SER A 70 -2.26 8.32 2.63
CA SER A 70 -1.24 7.70 3.51
C SER A 70 -0.16 7.06 2.66
N ARG A 71 1.07 7.14 3.11
CA ARG A 71 2.21 6.64 2.34
C ARG A 71 3.16 5.85 3.22
N ILE A 72 3.65 4.73 2.69
CA ILE A 72 4.70 3.92 3.31
C ILE A 72 5.83 3.82 2.30
N GLU A 73 7.06 4.09 2.73
CA GLU A 73 8.23 4.06 1.84
C GLU A 73 9.26 3.06 2.34
N LEU A 74 9.97 2.44 1.40
CA LEU A 74 11.13 1.56 1.62
C LEU A 74 10.77 0.26 2.31
N ILE A 75 10.40 0.30 3.58
CA ILE A 75 10.11 -0.91 4.34
C ILE A 75 8.61 -1.02 4.51
N VAL A 76 8.01 -1.88 3.71
CA VAL A 76 6.56 -2.10 3.70
C VAL A 76 6.29 -3.40 4.44
N THR A 77 5.64 -3.32 5.59
CA THR A 77 5.37 -4.49 6.43
C THR A 77 3.88 -4.70 6.57
N VAL A 78 3.50 -5.94 6.92
CA VAL A 78 2.10 -6.26 7.20
C VAL A 78 1.56 -5.35 8.31
N GLY A 79 2.35 -5.12 9.35
CA GLY A 79 1.90 -4.27 10.45
C GLY A 79 1.59 -2.84 10.04
N LYS A 80 2.47 -2.23 9.25
CA LYS A 80 2.24 -0.88 8.74
C LYS A 80 1.02 -0.82 7.85
N LEU A 81 0.87 -1.83 6.97
CA LEU A 81 -0.28 -1.89 6.08
C LEU A 81 -1.57 -2.05 6.85
N ARG A 82 -1.57 -2.92 7.85
CA ARG A 82 -2.78 -3.12 8.67
C ARG A 82 -3.22 -1.84 9.33
N TRP A 83 -2.27 -1.06 9.83
CA TRP A 83 -2.61 0.19 10.49
C TRP A 83 -3.22 1.18 9.49
N VAL A 84 -2.61 1.30 8.31
CA VAL A 84 -3.12 2.22 7.28
C VAL A 84 -4.50 1.77 6.81
N PHE A 85 -4.67 0.47 6.60
CA PHE A 85 -5.96 -0.05 6.15
C PHE A 85 -7.06 0.20 7.19
N ALA A 86 -6.75 -0.01 8.46
CA ALA A 86 -7.73 0.25 9.51
C ALA A 86 -8.08 1.74 9.57
N ASP A 87 -7.09 2.60 9.46
CA ASP A 87 -7.31 4.04 9.53
C ASP A 87 -8.13 4.53 8.34
N VAL A 88 -7.78 4.08 7.14
CA VAL A 88 -8.38 4.60 5.91
C VAL A 88 -9.71 3.92 5.58
N LEU A 89 -9.78 2.60 5.75
CA LEU A 89 -10.91 1.82 5.24
C LEU A 89 -11.91 1.42 6.32
N ASP A 90 -11.46 1.27 7.55
CA ASP A 90 -12.28 0.67 8.60
C ASP A 90 -12.77 1.72 9.60
N GLY A 91 -12.76 2.96 9.25
CA GLY A 91 -13.43 3.98 10.05
C GLY A 91 -12.61 4.64 11.12
N GLY A 92 -11.31 4.66 10.94
CA GLY A 92 -10.56 5.60 11.75
C GLY A 92 -10.28 5.17 13.17
N SER A 93 -9.50 4.14 13.31
CA SER A 93 -8.96 3.81 14.62
C SER A 93 -7.60 4.50 14.81
N ALA A 94 -7.48 5.69 14.24
CA ALA A 94 -6.20 6.40 14.26
C ALA A 94 -5.71 6.67 15.68
N GLU A 95 -6.62 6.95 16.58
CA GLU A 95 -6.27 7.17 17.97
C GLU A 95 -5.74 5.91 18.64
N GLN A 96 -5.93 4.76 18.02
CA GLN A 96 -5.43 3.49 18.53
C GLN A 96 -4.30 2.94 17.67
N GLY A 97 -3.71 3.79 16.87
CA GLY A 97 -2.63 3.38 16.01
C GLY A 97 -1.43 2.86 16.77
N PRO A 98 -0.42 2.36 16.05
CA PRO A 98 0.77 1.83 16.71
C PRO A 98 1.41 2.94 17.54
N ALA A 99 1.52 2.67 18.78
CA ALA A 99 2.04 3.66 19.71
C ALA A 99 3.56 3.68 19.65
#